data_948f4d3a5d13c757334bc7b3049a7ceb
#
_entry.id   948f4d3a5d13c757334bc7b3049a7ceb
#
_cell.length_a   1.000
_cell.length_b   1.000
_cell.length_c   1.000
_cell.angle_alpha   90.00
_cell.angle_beta   90.00
_cell.angle_gamma   90.00
#
_symmetry.space_group_name_H-M   'P 1'
#
loop_
_entity.id
_entity.type
_entity.pdbx_description
1 polymer ?
#
loop_
_entity_poly.entity_id
_entity_poly.type
_entity_poly.pdbx_seq_one_letter_code
_entity_poly.pdbx_strand_id
1 'polypeptide(L)'
;AVQPDLDAEQNVLYAMNASNRNFLKPKPVIARELLAKVGFSEATSGVAVSKLPVVQQRLVAIARAISTEAEVLILDEPTRGLNVDDTVIVFAALAKLAHSGDPKHCIIVLTASREIAEAADQMFEI
;
A
#
# COMPACT_ATOMS: atom_id res chain seq x y z
N ALA A 1 -7.44 1.53 -8.80
CA ALA A 1 -6.25 0.93 -9.44
C ALA A 1 -5.15 1.97 -9.66
N VAL A 2 -3.91 1.55 -9.65
CA VAL A 2 -2.76 2.43 -9.89
C VAL A 2 -2.81 2.99 -11.31
N GLN A 3 -2.51 4.27 -11.46
CA GLN A 3 -2.38 4.92 -12.76
C GLN A 3 -0.92 4.76 -13.24
N PRO A 4 -0.69 3.96 -14.28
CA PRO A 4 0.67 3.54 -14.64
C PRO A 4 1.57 4.67 -15.16
N ASP A 5 0.99 5.71 -15.75
CA ASP A 5 1.74 6.82 -16.34
C ASP A 5 2.09 7.92 -15.33
N LEU A 6 1.49 7.89 -14.15
CA LEU A 6 1.77 8.84 -13.08
C LEU A 6 2.88 8.31 -12.17
N ASP A 7 3.60 9.22 -11.49
CA ASP A 7 4.56 8.81 -10.47
C ASP A 7 3.84 8.39 -9.17
N ALA A 8 4.60 7.97 -8.17
CA ALA A 8 4.05 7.50 -6.90
C ALA A 8 3.24 8.58 -6.18
N GLU A 9 3.80 9.79 -6.05
CA GLU A 9 3.12 10.90 -5.38
C GLU A 9 1.84 11.27 -6.09
N GLN A 10 1.87 11.39 -7.43
CA GLN A 10 0.68 11.68 -8.23
C GLN A 10 -0.40 10.61 -8.09
N ASN A 11 -0.01 9.34 -8.00
CA ASN A 11 -0.95 8.26 -7.77
C ASN A 11 -1.69 8.41 -6.44
N VAL A 12 -0.97 8.73 -5.37
CA VAL A 12 -1.58 8.95 -4.06
C VAL A 12 -2.47 10.20 -4.09
N LEU A 13 -1.98 11.30 -4.67
CA LEU A 13 -2.76 12.54 -4.82
C LEU A 13 -4.06 12.31 -5.59
N TYR A 14 -4.01 11.51 -6.65
CA TYR A 14 -5.21 11.19 -7.42
C TYR A 14 -6.28 10.52 -6.54
N ALA A 15 -5.89 9.55 -5.73
CA ALA A 15 -6.81 8.88 -4.82
C ALA A 15 -7.33 9.84 -3.73
N MET A 16 -6.47 10.71 -3.19
CA MET A 16 -6.86 11.72 -2.21
C MET A 16 -7.86 12.72 -2.79
N ASN A 17 -7.64 13.16 -4.03
CA ASN A 17 -8.53 14.11 -4.70
C ASN A 17 -9.90 13.51 -5.03
N ALA A 18 -9.97 12.20 -5.22
CA ALA A 18 -11.23 11.49 -5.42
C ALA A 18 -12.02 11.30 -4.10
N SER A 19 -11.37 11.55 -2.96
CA SER A 19 -11.98 11.48 -1.63
C SER A 19 -12.66 12.81 -1.30
N ASN A 20 -13.82 12.76 -0.64
CA ASN A 20 -14.54 13.97 -0.16
C ASN A 20 -14.04 14.44 1.21
N ARG A 21 -12.90 13.97 1.63
CA ARG A 21 -12.33 14.22 2.94
C ARG A 21 -11.55 15.54 2.95
N ASN A 22 -11.61 16.26 4.08
CA ASN A 22 -10.79 17.43 4.33
C ASN A 22 -9.46 17.01 4.96
N PHE A 23 -8.36 17.63 4.52
CA PHE A 23 -7.02 17.36 5.01
C PHE A 23 -6.50 18.53 5.83
N LEU A 24 -5.85 18.24 6.97
CA LEU A 24 -5.29 19.26 7.87
C LEU A 24 -3.95 19.80 7.38
N LYS A 25 -3.25 19.06 6.53
CA LYS A 25 -1.97 19.43 5.93
C LYS A 25 -2.12 19.53 4.40
N PRO A 26 -1.18 20.19 3.70
CA PRO A 26 -1.16 20.16 2.25
C PRO A 26 -1.12 18.73 1.73
N LYS A 27 -1.95 18.42 0.72
CA LYS A 27 -2.06 17.06 0.17
C LYS A 27 -0.73 16.46 -0.29
N PRO A 28 0.17 17.19 -0.97
CA PRO A 28 1.46 16.63 -1.36
C PRO A 28 2.31 16.16 -0.16
N VAL A 29 2.25 16.86 0.96
CA VAL A 29 2.95 16.47 2.18
C VAL A 29 2.39 15.15 2.71
N ILE A 30 1.06 15.04 2.75
CA ILE A 30 0.38 13.82 3.19
C ILE A 30 0.70 12.64 2.27
N ALA A 31 0.69 12.87 0.95
CA ALA A 31 1.04 11.83 -0.02
C ALA A 31 2.45 11.27 0.22
N ARG A 32 3.42 12.13 0.44
CA ARG A 32 4.80 11.72 0.74
C ARG A 32 4.90 10.98 2.07
N GLU A 33 4.19 11.44 3.10
CA GLU A 33 4.14 10.77 4.40
C GLU A 33 3.57 9.35 4.28
N LEU A 34 2.50 9.17 3.50
CA LEU A 34 1.89 7.86 3.27
C LEU A 34 2.82 6.92 2.52
N LEU A 35 3.52 7.43 1.50
CA LEU A 35 4.51 6.63 0.78
C LEU A 35 5.66 6.20 1.68
N ALA A 36 6.18 7.11 2.50
CA ALA A 36 7.21 6.77 3.47
C ALA A 36 6.71 5.72 4.48
N LYS A 37 5.48 5.82 4.90
CA LYS A 37 4.85 4.89 5.85
C LYS A 37 4.80 3.46 5.33
N VAL A 38 4.64 3.26 4.03
CA VAL A 38 4.67 1.92 3.42
C VAL A 38 6.07 1.50 2.98
N GLY A 39 7.08 2.32 3.19
CA GLY A 39 8.46 2.01 2.86
C GLY A 39 8.86 2.30 1.42
N PHE A 40 8.13 3.17 0.72
CA PHE A 40 8.47 3.55 -0.64
C PHE A 40 9.79 4.34 -0.68
N SER A 41 10.68 3.99 -1.63
CA SER A 41 11.97 4.64 -1.76
C SER A 41 11.85 6.00 -2.45
N GLU A 42 12.39 7.06 -1.81
CA GLU A 42 12.46 8.39 -2.42
C GLU A 42 13.33 8.43 -3.68
N ALA A 43 14.25 7.49 -3.83
CA ALA A 43 15.11 7.42 -5.00
C ALA A 43 14.34 7.19 -6.30
N THR A 44 13.12 6.69 -6.22
CA THR A 44 12.24 6.46 -7.36
C THR A 44 11.17 7.53 -7.53
N SER A 45 11.26 8.63 -6.77
CA SER A 45 10.37 9.77 -6.89
C SER A 45 10.46 10.40 -8.27
N GLY A 46 9.32 10.75 -8.87
CA GLY A 46 9.24 11.32 -10.22
C GLY A 46 9.27 10.30 -11.34
N VAL A 47 9.50 9.02 -11.05
CA VAL A 47 9.48 7.95 -12.05
C VAL A 47 8.05 7.43 -12.20
N ALA A 48 7.58 7.27 -13.44
CA ALA A 48 6.27 6.67 -13.70
C ALA A 48 6.17 5.28 -13.05
N VAL A 49 5.05 4.99 -12.41
CA VAL A 49 4.87 3.74 -11.65
C VAL A 49 5.08 2.51 -12.54
N SER A 50 4.65 2.57 -13.80
CA SER A 50 4.85 1.46 -14.75
C SER A 50 6.32 1.09 -14.96
N LYS A 51 7.25 2.01 -14.67
CA LYS A 51 8.71 1.81 -14.82
C LYS A 51 9.40 1.37 -13.53
N LEU A 52 8.67 1.31 -12.43
CA LEU A 52 9.21 0.87 -11.15
C LEU A 52 9.27 -0.67 -11.06
N PRO A 53 10.18 -1.21 -10.23
CA PRO A 53 10.10 -2.62 -9.86
C PRO A 53 8.71 -2.97 -9.32
N VAL A 54 8.27 -4.22 -9.55
CA VAL A 54 6.90 -4.64 -9.17
C VAL A 54 6.65 -4.44 -7.67
N VAL A 55 7.64 -4.70 -6.81
CA VAL A 55 7.49 -4.49 -5.36
C VAL A 55 7.16 -3.03 -5.04
N GLN A 56 7.81 -2.08 -5.70
CA GLN A 56 7.54 -0.65 -5.50
C GLN A 56 6.13 -0.29 -5.99
N GLN A 57 5.68 -0.85 -7.10
CA GLN A 57 4.32 -0.67 -7.59
C GLN A 57 3.27 -1.14 -6.57
N ARG A 58 3.55 -2.27 -5.89
CA ARG A 58 2.67 -2.79 -4.83
C ARG A 58 2.61 -1.87 -3.62
N LEU A 59 3.74 -1.29 -3.22
CA LEU A 59 3.78 -0.32 -2.12
C LEU A 59 2.98 0.95 -2.47
N VAL A 60 3.07 1.44 -3.70
CA VAL A 60 2.27 2.58 -4.17
C VAL A 60 0.77 2.26 -4.10
N ALA A 61 0.38 1.06 -4.52
CA ALA A 61 -1.02 0.63 -4.45
C ALA A 61 -1.54 0.61 -3.00
N ILE A 62 -0.73 0.16 -2.06
CA ILE A 62 -1.07 0.15 -0.64
C ILE A 62 -1.21 1.60 -0.11
N ALA A 63 -0.27 2.48 -0.45
CA ALA A 63 -0.34 3.89 -0.06
C ALA A 63 -1.61 4.57 -0.59
N ARG A 64 -1.99 4.29 -1.84
CA ARG A 64 -3.27 4.77 -2.40
C ARG A 64 -4.46 4.29 -1.58
N ALA A 65 -4.48 3.01 -1.23
CA ALA A 65 -5.58 2.43 -0.47
C ALA A 65 -5.76 3.11 0.89
N ILE A 66 -4.67 3.35 1.62
CA ILE A 66 -4.74 4.00 2.93
C ILE A 66 -5.00 5.51 2.84
N SER A 67 -4.76 6.13 1.69
CA SER A 67 -5.00 7.57 1.50
C SER A 67 -6.46 7.96 1.59
N THR A 68 -7.36 7.01 1.40
CA THR A 68 -8.82 7.22 1.48
C THR A 68 -9.37 7.10 2.90
N GLU A 69 -8.51 6.87 3.91
CA GLU A 69 -8.90 6.66 5.32
C GLU A 69 -9.85 5.48 5.56
N ALA A 70 -9.85 4.50 4.67
CA ALA A 70 -10.61 3.29 4.91
C ALA A 70 -10.11 2.59 6.19
N GLU A 71 -11.01 2.27 7.10
CA GLU A 71 -10.66 1.54 8.33
C GLU A 71 -10.32 0.09 8.03
N VAL A 72 -10.94 -0.47 6.99
CA VAL A 72 -10.73 -1.84 6.54
C VAL A 72 -10.21 -1.83 5.12
N LEU A 73 -9.06 -2.47 4.91
CA LEU A 73 -8.45 -2.66 3.60
C LEU A 73 -8.60 -4.12 3.20
N ILE A 74 -9.10 -4.37 2.01
CA ILE A 74 -9.20 -5.71 1.44
C ILE A 74 -8.24 -5.80 0.26
N LEU A 75 -7.25 -6.70 0.36
CA LEU A 75 -6.22 -6.88 -0.65
C LEU A 75 -6.32 -8.29 -1.23
N ASP A 76 -6.47 -8.37 -2.54
CA ASP A 76 -6.56 -9.64 -3.25
C ASP A 76 -5.18 -10.01 -3.81
N GLU A 77 -4.61 -11.11 -3.29
CA GLU A 77 -3.31 -11.64 -3.70
C GLU A 77 -2.21 -10.55 -3.78
N PRO A 78 -1.96 -9.78 -2.70
CA PRO A 78 -1.06 -8.62 -2.77
C PRO A 78 0.39 -8.97 -3.07
N THR A 79 0.79 -10.22 -2.90
CA THR A 79 2.16 -10.69 -3.14
C THR A 79 2.29 -11.57 -4.37
N ARG A 80 1.24 -11.69 -5.19
CA ARG A 80 1.27 -12.51 -6.39
C ARG A 80 2.38 -12.07 -7.35
N GLY A 81 3.18 -13.03 -7.81
CA GLY A 81 4.26 -12.78 -8.76
C GLY A 81 5.54 -12.22 -8.15
N LEU A 82 5.57 -11.99 -6.84
CA LEU A 82 6.76 -11.52 -6.14
C LEU A 82 7.64 -12.70 -5.70
N ASN A 83 8.95 -12.48 -5.70
CA ASN A 83 9.89 -13.43 -5.10
C ASN A 83 9.79 -13.38 -3.56
N VAL A 84 10.52 -14.24 -2.87
CA VAL A 84 10.49 -14.35 -1.40
C VAL A 84 10.87 -13.03 -0.73
N ASP A 85 11.95 -12.39 -1.18
CA ASP A 85 12.44 -11.15 -0.57
C ASP A 85 11.42 -10.01 -0.73
N ASP A 86 10.85 -9.85 -1.93
CA ASP A 86 9.86 -8.82 -2.21
C ASP A 86 8.54 -9.09 -1.48
N THR A 87 8.16 -10.36 -1.34
CA THR A 87 6.99 -10.76 -0.54
C THR A 87 7.16 -10.30 0.91
N VAL A 88 8.34 -10.50 1.49
CA VAL A 88 8.65 -10.05 2.85
C VAL A 88 8.51 -8.53 2.97
N ILE A 89 8.99 -7.77 1.99
CA ILE A 89 8.88 -6.30 1.99
C ILE A 89 7.42 -5.85 2.02
N VAL A 90 6.59 -6.40 1.15
CA VAL A 90 5.17 -6.05 1.09
C VAL A 90 4.45 -6.45 2.38
N PHE A 91 4.72 -7.66 2.86
CA PHE A 91 4.08 -8.17 4.07
C PHE A 91 4.48 -7.36 5.31
N ALA A 92 5.75 -6.94 5.39
CA ALA A 92 6.23 -6.08 6.47
C ALA A 92 5.51 -4.72 6.48
N ALA A 93 5.27 -4.13 5.30
CA ALA A 93 4.51 -2.89 5.17
C ALA A 93 3.07 -3.07 5.69
N LEU A 94 2.42 -4.16 5.32
CA LEU A 94 1.06 -4.47 5.78
C LEU A 94 1.00 -4.69 7.29
N ALA A 95 1.94 -5.45 7.83
CA ALA A 95 2.02 -5.71 9.27
C ALA A 95 2.23 -4.42 10.06
N LYS A 96 3.08 -3.53 9.58
CA LYS A 96 3.32 -2.22 10.20
C LYS A 96 2.03 -1.38 10.23
N LEU A 97 1.27 -1.36 9.15
CA LEU A 97 0.01 -0.63 9.09
C LEU A 97 -1.04 -1.20 10.05
N ALA A 98 -1.09 -2.53 10.18
CA ALA A 98 -2.05 -3.20 11.05
C ALA A 98 -1.70 -3.05 12.54
N HIS A 99 -0.42 -3.11 12.90
CA HIS A 99 0.01 -3.20 14.30
C HIS A 99 0.51 -1.90 14.89
N SER A 100 1.14 -1.04 14.10
CA SER A 100 1.79 0.17 14.60
C SER A 100 1.37 1.45 13.88
N GLY A 101 0.40 1.39 12.98
CA GLY A 101 -0.17 2.57 12.34
C GLY A 101 -0.96 3.44 13.31
N ASP A 102 -1.04 4.74 13.03
CA ASP A 102 -1.88 5.67 13.79
C ASP A 102 -2.68 6.52 12.78
N PRO A 103 -3.98 6.23 12.57
CA PRO A 103 -4.71 5.10 13.16
C PRO A 103 -4.27 3.73 12.62
N LYS A 104 -4.52 2.68 13.37
CA LYS A 104 -4.32 1.30 12.91
C LYS A 104 -5.36 0.93 11.86
N HIS A 105 -4.94 0.12 10.90
CA HIS A 105 -5.83 -0.40 9.86
C HIS A 105 -6.15 -1.88 10.10
N CYS A 106 -7.37 -2.27 9.81
CA CYS A 106 -7.73 -3.68 9.69
C CYS A 106 -7.45 -4.11 8.26
N ILE A 107 -6.57 -5.06 8.07
CA ILE A 107 -6.16 -5.52 6.74
C ILE A 107 -6.62 -6.96 6.54
N ILE A 108 -7.41 -7.16 5.50
CA ILE A 108 -7.88 -8.48 5.07
C ILE A 108 -7.16 -8.85 3.78
N VAL A 109 -6.42 -9.96 3.81
CA VAL A 109 -5.71 -10.47 2.65
C VAL A 109 -6.42 -11.72 2.15
N LEU A 110 -6.81 -11.70 0.88
CA LEU A 110 -7.36 -12.85 0.18
C LEU A 110 -6.22 -13.52 -0.57
N THR A 111 -5.92 -14.76 -0.24
CA THR A 111 -4.79 -15.47 -0.85
C THR A 111 -5.03 -16.96 -0.95
N ALA A 112 -4.52 -17.57 -2.03
CA ALA A 112 -4.43 -19.02 -2.16
C ALA A 112 -3.14 -19.58 -1.54
N SER A 113 -2.21 -18.73 -1.12
CA SER A 113 -0.95 -19.13 -0.50
C SER A 113 -1.14 -19.41 0.99
N ARG A 114 -0.91 -20.67 1.37
CA ARG A 114 -1.00 -21.07 2.78
C ARG A 114 0.07 -20.38 3.64
N GLU A 115 1.26 -20.19 3.09
CA GLU A 115 2.35 -19.50 3.79
C GLU A 115 1.97 -18.07 4.16
N ILE A 116 1.37 -17.34 3.23
CA ILE A 116 0.88 -15.98 3.48
C ILE A 116 -0.24 -16.00 4.51
N ALA A 117 -1.21 -16.91 4.39
CA ALA A 117 -2.32 -17.01 5.32
C ALA A 117 -1.83 -17.31 6.74
N GLU A 118 -0.86 -18.19 6.89
CA GLU A 118 -0.29 -18.56 8.20
C GLU A 118 0.51 -17.42 8.86
N ALA A 119 1.02 -16.49 8.07
CA ALA A 119 1.74 -15.33 8.58
C ALA A 119 0.82 -14.24 9.16
N ALA A 120 -0.48 -14.33 8.91
CA ALA A 120 -1.46 -13.37 9.44
C ALA A 120 -1.77 -13.62 10.92
N ASP A 121 -2.37 -12.62 11.58
CA ASP A 121 -2.80 -12.76 12.98
C ASP A 121 -3.93 -13.79 13.13
N GLN A 122 -4.82 -13.82 12.14
CA GLN A 122 -5.93 -14.78 12.09
C GLN A 122 -6.07 -15.30 10.66
N MET A 123 -6.37 -16.58 10.53
CA MET A 123 -6.56 -17.23 9.23
C MET A 123 -7.93 -17.91 9.20
N PHE A 124 -8.65 -17.69 8.10
CA PHE A 124 -9.92 -18.33 7.81
C PHE A 124 -9.85 -19.05 6.47
N GLU A 125 -10.31 -20.28 6.41
CA GLU A 125 -10.46 -21.03 5.17
C GLU A 125 -11.90 -20.93 4.68
N ILE A 126 -12.04 -20.77 3.38
CA ILE A 126 -13.36 -20.72 2.74
C ILE A 126 -13.61 -22.02 2.00
#